data_3ae4ab9580cec896f6003c98521adbd3
#
_entry.id   3ae4ab9580cec896f6003c98521adbd3
#
_cell.length_a   1.000
_cell.length_b   1.000
_cell.length_c   1.000
_cell.angle_alpha   90.00
_cell.angle_beta   90.00
_cell.angle_gamma   90.00
#
_symmetry.space_group_name_H-M   'P 1'
#
loop_
_entity.id
_entity.type
_entity.pdbx_description
1 polymer ?
#
loop_
_entity_poly.entity_id
_entity_poly.type
_entity_poly.pdbx_seq_one_letter_code
_entity_poly.pdbx_strand_id
1 'polypeptide(L)'
;METIFDRALIAAHRHRALANNDPKAAFLLDIAAEEMGERLSVVERTFETAVELHGATGAAARAALATGKIGTMIRVESEKAYAGPHEILIEAPLEDVPLEPQSANLILAPLSLHLTNDTPGVFIQIRRALKPDGLFLAAI
;
A
#
# COMPACT_ATOMS: atom_id res chain seq x y z
N MET A 1 13.67 -18.14 -8.97
CA MET A 1 12.89 -16.97 -9.50
C MET A 1 13.83 -16.03 -10.23
N GLU A 2 13.52 -15.75 -11.47
CA GLU A 2 14.28 -14.76 -12.23
C GLU A 2 14.02 -13.34 -11.71
N THR A 3 15.10 -12.58 -11.46
CA THR A 3 15.00 -11.21 -11.00
C THR A 3 14.87 -10.27 -12.21
N ILE A 4 13.71 -9.64 -12.36
CA ILE A 4 13.41 -8.70 -13.46
C ILE A 4 13.85 -7.29 -13.08
N PHE A 5 13.63 -6.90 -11.82
CA PHE A 5 13.92 -5.56 -11.32
C PHE A 5 15.08 -5.56 -10.34
N ASP A 6 15.94 -4.55 -10.42
CA ASP A 6 16.99 -4.30 -9.44
C ASP A 6 16.34 -3.59 -8.23
N ARG A 7 16.20 -4.34 -7.13
CA ARG A 7 15.56 -3.84 -5.90
C ARG A 7 16.25 -2.63 -5.30
N ALA A 8 17.58 -2.62 -5.33
CA ALA A 8 18.36 -1.51 -4.78
C ALA A 8 18.15 -0.24 -5.60
N LEU A 9 18.11 -0.36 -6.93
CA LEU A 9 17.86 0.77 -7.82
C LEU A 9 16.44 1.31 -7.66
N ILE A 10 15.44 0.45 -7.56
CA ILE A 10 14.06 0.85 -7.30
C ILE A 10 13.96 1.60 -5.97
N ALA A 11 14.56 1.08 -4.91
CA ALA A 11 14.57 1.72 -3.61
C ALA A 11 15.23 3.11 -3.67
N ALA A 12 16.35 3.24 -4.39
CA ALA A 12 17.03 4.50 -4.59
C ALA A 12 16.18 5.53 -5.35
N HIS A 13 15.49 5.08 -6.42
CA HIS A 13 14.60 5.94 -7.19
C HIS A 13 13.41 6.42 -6.35
N ARG A 14 12.80 5.54 -5.57
CA ARG A 14 11.69 5.89 -4.68
C ARG A 14 12.13 6.88 -3.61
N HIS A 15 13.28 6.65 -3.00
CA HIS A 15 13.86 7.54 -1.99
C HIS A 15 14.11 8.94 -2.57
N ARG A 16 14.67 9.01 -3.77
CA ARG A 16 14.94 10.28 -4.46
C ARG A 16 13.64 11.03 -4.76
N ALA A 17 12.61 10.34 -5.22
CA ALA A 17 11.29 10.94 -5.47
C ALA A 17 10.69 11.54 -4.19
N LEU A 18 10.82 10.84 -3.06
CA LEU A 18 10.38 11.33 -1.76
C LEU A 18 11.16 12.58 -1.34
N ALA A 19 12.50 12.55 -1.45
CA ALA A 19 13.36 13.66 -1.06
C ALA A 19 13.12 14.93 -1.89
N ASN A 20 12.86 14.78 -3.19
CA ASN A 20 12.61 15.88 -4.10
C ASN A 20 11.20 16.46 -3.96
N ASN A 21 10.27 15.73 -3.34
CA ASN A 21 8.89 16.15 -3.16
C ASN A 21 8.27 16.69 -4.46
N ASP A 22 8.51 15.96 -5.58
CA ASP A 22 8.08 16.38 -6.91
C ASP A 22 6.56 16.16 -7.07
N PRO A 23 5.75 17.23 -7.32
CA PRO A 23 4.31 17.06 -7.54
C PRO A 23 3.96 16.15 -8.70
N LYS A 24 4.78 16.09 -9.75
CA LYS A 24 4.55 15.22 -10.90
C LYS A 24 4.71 13.75 -10.53
N ALA A 25 5.66 13.43 -9.65
CA ALA A 25 5.87 12.07 -9.18
C ALA A 25 4.69 11.59 -8.33
N ALA A 26 4.05 12.49 -7.60
CA ALA A 26 2.88 12.18 -6.77
C ALA A 26 1.56 12.15 -7.55
N PHE A 27 1.51 12.68 -8.76
CA PHE A 27 0.26 12.88 -9.53
C PHE A 27 -0.50 11.57 -9.75
N LEU A 28 0.18 10.53 -10.20
CA LEU A 28 -0.45 9.22 -10.46
C LEU A 28 -0.90 8.56 -9.16
N LEU A 29 -0.14 8.72 -8.08
CA LEU A 29 -0.53 8.20 -6.77
C LEU A 29 -1.77 8.91 -6.25
N ASP A 30 -1.89 10.21 -6.46
CA ASP A 30 -3.08 10.97 -6.04
C ASP A 30 -4.32 10.52 -6.82
N ILE A 31 -4.19 10.29 -8.13
CA ILE A 31 -5.29 9.76 -8.95
C ILE A 31 -5.71 8.37 -8.46
N ALA A 32 -4.74 7.48 -8.24
CA ALA A 32 -5.01 6.14 -7.74
C ALA A 32 -5.69 6.17 -6.36
N ALA A 33 -5.22 7.05 -5.49
CA ALA A 33 -5.78 7.23 -4.15
C ALA A 33 -7.23 7.72 -4.21
N GLU A 34 -7.52 8.69 -5.04
CA GLU A 34 -8.88 9.20 -5.25
C GLU A 34 -9.81 8.11 -5.75
N GLU A 35 -9.39 7.35 -6.73
CA GLU A 35 -10.15 6.21 -7.28
C GLU A 35 -10.43 5.16 -6.21
N MET A 36 -9.44 4.81 -5.41
CA MET A 36 -9.61 3.86 -4.32
C MET A 36 -10.59 4.37 -3.26
N GLY A 37 -10.48 5.64 -2.90
CA GLY A 37 -11.40 6.29 -1.96
C GLY A 37 -12.83 6.27 -2.46
N GLU A 38 -13.05 6.55 -3.73
CA GLU A 38 -14.39 6.51 -4.35
C GLU A 38 -14.97 5.10 -4.33
N ARG A 39 -14.18 4.08 -4.66
CA ARG A 39 -14.61 2.68 -4.61
C ARG A 39 -14.99 2.26 -3.20
N LEU A 40 -14.22 2.65 -2.20
CA LEU A 40 -14.51 2.35 -0.81
C LEU A 40 -15.75 3.10 -0.30
N SER A 41 -16.00 4.30 -0.79
CA SER A 41 -17.13 5.12 -0.35
C SER A 41 -18.49 4.49 -0.66
N VAL A 42 -18.58 3.67 -1.72
CA VAL A 42 -19.83 3.01 -2.13
C VAL A 42 -20.00 1.61 -1.55
N VAL A 43 -18.99 1.07 -0.87
CA VAL A 43 -19.08 -0.23 -0.22
C VAL A 43 -19.77 -0.08 1.13
N GLU A 44 -20.86 -0.81 1.35
CA GLU A 44 -21.64 -0.75 2.60
C GLU A 44 -21.06 -1.67 3.67
N ARG A 45 -19.80 -1.42 4.07
CA ARG A 45 -19.15 -2.16 5.14
C ARG A 45 -18.03 -1.33 5.73
N THR A 46 -17.64 -1.68 6.95
CA THR A 46 -16.49 -1.08 7.63
C THR A 46 -15.33 -2.07 7.67
N PHE A 47 -14.12 -1.56 7.83
CA PHE A 47 -12.91 -2.35 7.88
C PHE A 47 -12.18 -2.03 9.19
N GLU A 48 -12.14 -2.99 10.10
CA GLU A 48 -11.49 -2.81 11.40
C GLU A 48 -10.00 -2.55 11.24
N THR A 49 -9.32 -3.37 10.41
CA THR A 49 -7.90 -3.25 10.13
C THR A 49 -7.67 -3.16 8.63
N ALA A 50 -7.09 -2.06 8.19
CA ALA A 50 -6.70 -1.84 6.80
C ALA A 50 -5.19 -1.65 6.70
N VAL A 51 -4.60 -2.09 5.60
CA VAL A 51 -3.16 -2.01 5.35
C VAL A 51 -2.91 -1.40 3.98
N GLU A 52 -2.03 -0.40 3.93
CA GLU A 52 -1.52 0.13 2.67
C GLU A 52 -0.11 -0.42 2.43
N LEU A 53 0.09 -1.07 1.29
CA LEU A 53 1.38 -1.63 0.89
C LEU A 53 2.11 -0.66 -0.04
N HIS A 54 3.22 -0.10 0.44
CA HIS A 54 4.15 0.69 -0.35
C HIS A 54 3.51 1.81 -1.18
N GLY A 55 2.60 2.54 -0.55
CA GLY A 55 1.89 3.65 -1.17
C GLY A 55 2.68 4.96 -1.23
N ALA A 56 3.93 4.95 -0.82
CA ALA A 56 4.88 6.07 -0.84
C ALA A 56 4.38 7.30 -0.07
N THR A 57 3.53 8.12 -0.68
CA THR A 57 3.05 9.38 -0.07
C THR A 57 2.00 9.20 1.02
N GLY A 58 1.40 8.01 1.14
CA GLY A 58 0.28 7.77 2.04
C GLY A 58 -1.06 8.32 1.55
N ALA A 59 -1.13 8.78 0.31
CA ALA A 59 -2.36 9.36 -0.25
C ALA A 59 -3.52 8.36 -0.24
N ALA A 60 -3.28 7.10 -0.60
CA ALA A 60 -4.32 6.06 -0.58
C ALA A 60 -4.81 5.77 0.84
N ALA A 61 -3.90 5.69 1.80
CA ALA A 61 -4.26 5.50 3.21
C ALA A 61 -5.14 6.66 3.72
N ARG A 62 -4.77 7.90 3.40
CA ARG A 62 -5.56 9.08 3.78
C ARG A 62 -6.94 9.09 3.12
N ALA A 63 -7.01 8.75 1.83
CA ALA A 63 -8.29 8.66 1.11
C ALA A 63 -9.21 7.60 1.72
N ALA A 64 -8.66 6.44 2.08
CA ALA A 64 -9.41 5.39 2.74
C ALA A 64 -9.92 5.84 4.12
N LEU A 65 -9.06 6.46 4.92
CA LEU A 65 -9.44 7.00 6.23
C LEU A 65 -10.54 8.06 6.13
N ALA A 66 -10.50 8.88 5.08
CA ALA A 66 -11.50 9.93 4.87
C ALA A 66 -12.92 9.38 4.64
N THR A 67 -13.07 8.10 4.27
CA THR A 67 -14.39 7.47 4.12
C THR A 67 -15.11 7.25 5.45
N GLY A 68 -14.38 7.29 6.57
CA GLY A 68 -14.93 6.96 7.89
C GLY A 68 -15.20 5.48 8.11
N LYS A 69 -14.76 4.60 7.21
CA LYS A 69 -15.02 3.14 7.24
C LYS A 69 -13.87 2.34 7.81
N ILE A 70 -12.75 2.97 8.16
CA ILE A 70 -11.53 2.31 8.62
C ILE A 70 -11.37 2.48 10.13
N GLY A 71 -11.17 1.36 10.83
CA GLY A 71 -10.87 1.39 12.26
C GLY A 71 -9.41 1.76 12.51
N THR A 72 -8.49 0.94 12.01
CA THR A 72 -7.05 1.15 12.12
C THR A 72 -6.40 1.04 10.75
N MET A 73 -5.56 2.01 10.39
CA MET A 73 -4.77 1.98 9.16
C MET A 73 -3.31 1.72 9.50
N ILE A 74 -2.73 0.69 8.86
CA ILE A 74 -1.31 0.36 8.98
C ILE A 74 -0.67 0.57 7.60
N ARG A 75 0.47 1.26 7.57
CA ARG A 75 1.25 1.41 6.35
C ARG A 75 2.46 0.50 6.40
N VAL A 76 2.73 -0.20 5.30
CA VAL A 76 3.96 -0.99 5.10
C VAL A 76 4.81 -0.26 4.08
N GLU A 77 6.02 0.10 4.47
CA GLU A 77 6.97 0.82 3.61
C GLU A 77 8.38 0.30 3.79
N SER A 78 9.22 0.53 2.77
CA SER A 78 10.63 0.10 2.81
C SER A 78 11.50 0.96 3.71
N GLU A 79 11.07 2.16 4.08
CA GLU A 79 11.81 3.09 4.93
C GLU A 79 10.87 3.87 5.85
N LYS A 80 11.35 4.17 7.06
CA LYS A 80 10.58 4.98 8.03
C LYS A 80 10.33 6.40 7.55
N ALA A 81 11.17 6.91 6.66
CA ALA A 81 11.04 8.27 6.09
C ALA A 81 9.70 8.46 5.35
N TYR A 82 9.04 7.38 4.93
CA TYR A 82 7.73 7.44 4.31
C TYR A 82 6.58 7.68 5.29
N ALA A 83 6.83 7.54 6.59
CA ALA A 83 5.79 7.73 7.60
C ALA A 83 5.49 9.22 7.80
N GLY A 84 4.20 9.54 7.83
CA GLY A 84 3.72 10.83 8.29
C GLY A 84 3.48 10.86 9.79
N PRO A 85 3.14 12.03 10.35
CA PRO A 85 2.79 12.16 11.77
C PRO A 85 1.60 11.27 12.14
N HIS A 86 1.70 10.60 13.29
CA HIS A 86 0.63 9.76 13.83
C HIS A 86 0.25 8.54 12.98
N GLU A 87 1.08 8.19 11.99
CA GLU A 87 0.86 6.98 11.19
C GLU A 87 1.51 5.77 11.85
N ILE A 88 0.83 4.61 11.76
CA ILE A 88 1.40 3.31 12.15
C ILE A 88 2.12 2.77 10.92
N LEU A 89 3.43 2.56 11.02
CA LEU A 89 4.23 2.08 9.90
C LEU A 89 5.03 0.85 10.29
N ILE A 90 4.98 -0.16 9.43
CA ILE A 90 5.83 -1.35 9.51
C ILE A 90 6.84 -1.25 8.36
N GLU A 91 8.12 -1.38 8.69
CA GLU A 91 9.20 -1.34 7.70
C GLU A 91 9.45 -2.73 7.14
N ALA A 92 9.37 -2.88 5.82
CA ALA A 92 9.61 -4.14 5.12
C ALA A 92 10.00 -3.88 3.66
N PRO A 93 10.79 -4.79 3.05
CA PRO A 93 11.09 -4.70 1.62
C PRO A 93 9.83 -4.73 0.76
N LEU A 94 9.95 -4.20 -0.46
CA LEU A 94 8.81 -4.00 -1.38
C LEU A 94 7.98 -5.27 -1.66
N GLU A 95 8.61 -6.45 -1.62
CA GLU A 95 7.92 -7.72 -1.92
C GLU A 95 7.47 -8.48 -0.69
N ASP A 96 7.65 -7.92 0.49
CA ASP A 96 7.24 -8.57 1.74
C ASP A 96 5.92 -7.99 2.25
N VAL A 97 5.05 -8.88 2.67
CA VAL A 97 3.79 -8.54 3.35
C VAL A 97 3.90 -9.04 4.79
N PRO A 98 4.47 -8.24 5.71
CA PRO A 98 4.82 -8.68 7.06
C PRO A 98 3.61 -8.66 8.00
N LEU A 99 2.58 -9.40 7.64
CA LEU A 99 1.31 -9.45 8.36
C LEU A 99 1.01 -10.86 8.80
N GLU A 100 0.42 -10.99 9.98
CA GLU A 100 -0.08 -12.27 10.48
C GLU A 100 -1.18 -12.80 9.57
N PRO A 101 -1.36 -14.13 9.47
CA PRO A 101 -2.46 -14.71 8.71
C PRO A 101 -3.81 -14.19 9.20
N GLN A 102 -4.69 -13.87 8.24
CA GLN A 102 -6.07 -13.43 8.53
C GLN A 102 -6.14 -12.26 9.53
N SER A 103 -5.24 -11.28 9.36
CA SER A 103 -5.15 -10.11 10.25
C SER A 103 -5.76 -8.84 9.66
N ALA A 104 -5.97 -8.79 8.34
CA ALA A 104 -6.45 -7.59 7.66
C ALA A 104 -7.81 -7.79 7.00
N ASN A 105 -8.65 -6.76 7.10
CA ASN A 105 -9.96 -6.70 6.43
C ASN A 105 -9.86 -6.07 5.04
N LEU A 106 -8.89 -5.17 4.87
CA LEU A 106 -8.65 -4.44 3.64
C LEU A 106 -7.16 -4.31 3.41
N ILE A 107 -6.71 -4.55 2.19
CA ILE A 107 -5.33 -4.28 1.77
C ILE A 107 -5.38 -3.41 0.52
N LEU A 108 -4.63 -2.32 0.53
CA LEU A 108 -4.48 -1.39 -0.59
C LEU A 108 -3.05 -1.47 -1.13
N ALA A 109 -2.90 -1.59 -2.44
CA ALA A 109 -1.59 -1.57 -3.10
C ALA A 109 -1.60 -0.55 -4.24
N PRO A 110 -1.40 0.74 -3.95
CA PRO A 110 -1.42 1.79 -4.96
C PRO A 110 -0.07 1.87 -5.69
N LEU A 111 -0.06 1.48 -6.96
CA LEU A 111 1.09 1.62 -7.88
C LEU A 111 2.41 1.00 -7.39
N SER A 112 2.35 -0.19 -6.82
CA SER A 112 3.56 -0.87 -6.33
C SER A 112 3.74 -2.29 -6.86
N LEU A 113 2.65 -3.01 -7.14
CA LEU A 113 2.74 -4.43 -7.53
C LEU A 113 3.49 -4.67 -8.84
N HIS A 114 3.42 -3.73 -9.77
CA HIS A 114 4.12 -3.84 -11.06
C HIS A 114 5.65 -3.73 -10.95
N LEU A 115 6.17 -3.36 -9.78
CA LEU A 115 7.59 -3.25 -9.50
C LEU A 115 8.17 -4.51 -8.84
N THR A 116 7.34 -5.52 -8.57
CA THR A 116 7.76 -6.72 -7.86
C THR A 116 8.34 -7.76 -8.83
N ASN A 117 9.35 -8.52 -8.36
CA ASN A 117 9.96 -9.61 -9.12
C ASN A 117 9.10 -10.87 -9.10
N ASP A 118 8.48 -11.15 -7.96
CA ASP A 118 7.60 -12.30 -7.75
C ASP A 118 6.19 -11.83 -7.40
N THR A 119 5.50 -11.28 -8.38
CA THR A 119 4.14 -10.77 -8.19
C THR A 119 3.17 -11.86 -7.74
N PRO A 120 3.16 -13.08 -8.30
CA PRO A 120 2.33 -14.16 -7.77
C PRO A 120 2.62 -14.49 -6.31
N GLY A 121 3.88 -14.46 -5.90
CA GLY A 121 4.27 -14.67 -4.49
C GLY A 121 3.73 -13.59 -3.57
N VAL A 122 3.74 -12.33 -4.01
CA VAL A 122 3.14 -11.22 -3.26
C VAL A 122 1.63 -11.41 -3.11
N PHE A 123 0.94 -11.82 -4.17
CA PHE A 123 -0.50 -12.12 -4.10
C PHE A 123 -0.82 -13.24 -3.11
N ILE A 124 0.02 -14.27 -3.04
CA ILE A 124 -0.13 -15.35 -2.06
C ILE A 124 -0.02 -14.80 -0.64
N GLN A 125 0.96 -13.93 -0.38
CA GLN A 125 1.13 -13.30 0.91
C GLN A 125 -0.07 -12.42 1.29
N ILE A 126 -0.58 -11.64 0.33
CA ILE A 126 -1.76 -10.79 0.53
C ILE A 126 -2.98 -11.65 0.88
N ARG A 127 -3.23 -12.71 0.11
CA ARG A 127 -4.34 -13.62 0.36
C ARG A 127 -4.27 -14.23 1.76
N ARG A 128 -3.07 -14.64 2.18
CA ARG A 128 -2.85 -15.21 3.50
C ARG A 128 -3.13 -14.21 4.61
N ALA A 129 -2.75 -12.94 4.42
CA ALA A 129 -2.95 -11.87 5.39
C ALA A 129 -4.39 -11.42 5.51
N LEU A 130 -5.19 -11.55 4.44
CA LEU A 130 -6.59 -11.15 4.44
C LEU A 130 -7.46 -12.14 5.21
N LYS A 131 -8.44 -11.60 5.94
CA LYS A 131 -9.54 -12.40 6.50
C LYS A 131 -10.36 -13.00 5.36
N PRO A 132 -11.15 -14.07 5.61
CA PRO A 132 -11.89 -14.77 4.54
C PRO A 132 -12.77 -13.87 3.67
N ASP A 133 -13.35 -12.80 4.23
CA ASP A 133 -14.17 -11.82 3.51
C ASP A 133 -13.42 -10.51 3.23
N GLY A 134 -12.10 -10.52 3.35
CA GLY A 134 -11.27 -9.36 3.15
C GLY A 134 -11.29 -8.84 1.71
N LEU A 135 -11.12 -7.54 1.56
CA LEU A 135 -11.08 -6.86 0.26
C LEU A 135 -9.66 -6.44 -0.08
N PHE A 136 -9.28 -6.66 -1.33
CA PHE A 136 -8.01 -6.20 -1.86
C PHE A 136 -8.24 -5.25 -3.04
N LEU A 137 -7.67 -4.04 -2.97
CA LEU A 137 -7.68 -3.06 -4.05
C LEU A 137 -6.26 -2.71 -4.46
N ALA A 138 -6.00 -2.76 -5.76
CA ALA A 138 -4.70 -2.40 -6.31
C ALA A 138 -4.86 -1.50 -7.53
N ALA A 139 -3.90 -0.60 -7.72
CA ALA A 139 -3.70 0.15 -8.94
C ALA A 139 -2.33 -0.25 -9.54
N ILE A 140 -2.31 -0.46 -10.83
CA ILE A 140 -1.11 -0.90 -11.54
C ILE A 140 -0.75 0.13 -12.61
#